data_f4d2a9069715ad1bc898892bbbb37975
#
_entry.id   f4d2a9069715ad1bc898892bbbb37975
#
_cell.length_a   1.000
_cell.length_b   1.000
_cell.length_c   1.000
_cell.angle_alpha   90.00
_cell.angle_beta   90.00
_cell.angle_gamma   90.00
#
_symmetry.space_group_name_H-M   'P 1'
#
loop_
_entity.id
_entity.type
_entity.pdbx_description
1 polymer ?
#
loop_
_entity_poly.entity_id
_entity_poly.type
_entity_poly.pdbx_seq_one_letter_code
_entity_poly.pdbx_strand_id
1 'polypeptide(L)'
;MTDTNFKTAVQLILQASMDGRPKHEAVLSLGPTPQFLLDNGFPELPLSIKGKVIDKAHFDHGITRGVLERLVEIITTPKALYKSATVQETAVVITFEMKAGSPILVPIHGSKPVGRTLVNLVASVYAKDVANVETRWKREGLLLWEEQQAQK
;
A
#
# COMPACT_ATOMS: atom_id res chain seq x y z
N MET A 1 7.36 -15.29 2.73
CA MET A 1 7.69 -15.33 4.17
C MET A 1 7.57 -13.94 4.76
N THR A 2 6.86 -13.83 5.86
CA THR A 2 6.71 -12.54 6.52
C THR A 2 8.06 -12.11 7.08
N ASP A 3 8.41 -10.88 6.78
CA ASP A 3 9.65 -10.32 7.31
C ASP A 3 9.41 -9.88 8.76
N THR A 4 9.97 -10.62 9.70
CA THR A 4 9.87 -10.30 11.12
C THR A 4 10.43 -8.90 11.41
N ASN A 5 11.42 -8.49 10.64
CA ASN A 5 12.02 -7.18 10.80
C ASN A 5 11.05 -6.07 10.41
N PHE A 6 10.22 -6.29 9.37
CA PHE A 6 9.22 -5.30 8.99
C PHE A 6 8.19 -5.11 10.11
N LYS A 7 7.71 -6.21 10.68
CA LYS A 7 6.75 -6.14 11.78
C LYS A 7 7.32 -5.34 12.94
N THR A 8 8.55 -5.66 13.34
CA THR A 8 9.22 -4.96 14.42
C THR A 8 9.42 -3.48 14.10
N ALA A 9 9.79 -3.18 12.85
CA ALA A 9 10.00 -1.81 12.43
C ALA A 9 8.70 -1.00 12.51
N VAL A 10 7.57 -1.59 12.11
CA VAL A 10 6.27 -0.92 12.24
C VAL A 10 5.99 -0.60 13.71
N GLN A 11 6.22 -1.56 14.60
CA GLN A 11 5.99 -1.35 16.02
C GLN A 11 6.84 -0.22 16.57
N LEU A 12 8.11 -0.16 16.15
CA LEU A 12 9.01 0.90 16.60
C LEU A 12 8.60 2.26 16.06
N ILE A 13 8.14 2.33 14.81
CA ILE A 13 7.66 3.59 14.23
C ILE A 13 6.47 4.11 15.02
N LEU A 14 5.49 3.25 15.31
CA LEU A 14 4.30 3.66 16.04
C LEU A 14 4.62 4.05 17.46
N GLN A 15 5.50 3.29 18.14
CA GLN A 15 5.90 3.60 19.50
C GLN A 15 6.63 4.93 19.57
N ALA A 16 7.52 5.21 18.62
CA ALA A 16 8.25 6.47 18.59
C ALA A 16 7.29 7.65 18.49
N SER A 17 6.24 7.53 17.68
CA SER A 17 5.24 8.59 17.55
C SER A 17 4.47 8.79 18.86
N MET A 18 4.11 7.70 19.54
CA MET A 18 3.44 7.80 20.83
C MET A 18 4.33 8.44 21.89
N ASP A 19 5.63 8.28 21.76
CA ASP A 19 6.60 8.86 22.67
C ASP A 19 6.94 10.32 22.31
N GLY A 20 6.30 10.89 21.30
CA GLY A 20 6.56 12.25 20.88
C GLY A 20 7.82 12.43 20.05
N ARG A 21 8.36 11.35 19.51
CA ARG A 21 9.58 11.36 18.68
C ARG A 21 9.33 10.67 17.35
N PRO A 22 8.40 11.18 16.54
CA PRO A 22 8.03 10.49 15.29
C PRO A 22 9.22 10.30 14.35
N LYS A 23 9.22 9.17 13.65
CA LYS A 23 10.28 8.83 12.71
C LYS A 23 9.75 8.91 11.29
N HIS A 24 9.30 10.09 10.89
CA HIS A 24 8.64 10.29 9.60
C HIS A 24 9.55 10.02 8.41
N GLU A 25 10.86 10.22 8.58
CA GLU A 25 11.81 10.03 7.48
C GLU A 25 12.38 8.61 7.41
N ALA A 26 12.03 7.75 8.36
CA ALA A 26 12.46 6.36 8.29
C ALA A 26 11.82 5.69 7.06
N VAL A 27 12.60 4.83 6.40
CA VAL A 27 12.13 4.11 5.21
C VAL A 27 12.21 2.62 5.49
N LEU A 28 11.08 1.95 5.36
CA LEU A 28 11.00 0.51 5.59
C LEU A 28 10.85 -0.19 4.25
N SER A 29 11.62 -1.27 4.08
CA SER A 29 11.51 -2.08 2.86
C SER A 29 10.39 -3.09 2.99
N LEU A 30 9.58 -3.18 1.94
CA LEU A 30 8.56 -4.21 1.81
C LEU A 30 9.07 -5.36 0.93
N GLY A 31 10.35 -5.33 0.57
CA GLY A 31 10.94 -6.32 -0.30
C GLY A 31 10.86 -5.95 -1.77
N PRO A 32 11.04 -6.92 -2.67
CA PRO A 32 10.93 -6.61 -4.10
C PRO A 32 9.49 -6.29 -4.46
N THR A 33 9.33 -5.49 -5.50
CA THR A 33 8.00 -5.16 -6.01
C THR A 33 7.34 -6.44 -6.54
N PRO A 34 6.09 -6.74 -6.11
CA PRO A 34 5.42 -7.95 -6.55
C PRO A 34 5.22 -8.01 -8.07
N GLN A 35 5.18 -9.24 -8.59
CA GLN A 35 5.11 -9.47 -10.03
C GLN A 35 3.90 -8.81 -10.67
N PHE A 36 2.73 -8.82 -10.00
CA PHE A 36 1.54 -8.23 -10.61
C PHE A 36 1.70 -6.72 -10.84
N LEU A 37 2.52 -6.05 -10.04
CA LEU A 37 2.83 -4.64 -10.26
C LEU A 37 3.81 -4.48 -11.42
N LEU A 38 4.82 -5.35 -11.51
CA LEU A 38 5.77 -5.32 -12.63
C LEU A 38 5.03 -5.56 -13.94
N ASP A 39 4.08 -6.49 -13.93
CA ASP A 39 3.30 -6.80 -15.13
C ASP A 39 2.43 -5.63 -15.57
N ASN A 40 2.17 -4.68 -14.69
CA ASN A 40 1.30 -3.54 -14.96
C ASN A 40 2.05 -2.21 -15.00
N GLY A 41 3.34 -2.26 -15.32
CA GLY A 41 4.09 -1.07 -15.67
C GLY A 41 4.99 -0.51 -14.58
N PHE A 42 5.03 -1.13 -13.39
CA PHE A 42 5.96 -0.68 -12.37
C PHE A 42 7.37 -1.17 -12.68
N PRO A 43 8.39 -0.33 -12.47
CA PRO A 43 9.77 -0.77 -12.67
C PRO A 43 10.18 -1.78 -11.60
N GLU A 44 11.22 -2.55 -11.92
CA GLU A 44 11.74 -3.55 -10.98
C GLU A 44 12.63 -2.86 -9.96
N LEU A 45 11.99 -2.27 -8.95
CA LEU A 45 12.64 -1.55 -7.86
C LEU A 45 12.13 -2.10 -6.54
N PRO A 46 12.85 -1.86 -5.44
CA PRO A 46 12.33 -2.24 -4.13
C PRO A 46 11.03 -1.50 -3.84
N LEU A 47 10.13 -2.17 -3.14
CA LEU A 47 8.90 -1.55 -2.65
C LEU A 47 9.15 -1.08 -1.22
N SER A 48 8.83 0.16 -0.93
CA SER A 48 9.15 0.78 0.37
C SER A 48 8.01 1.63 0.89
N ILE A 49 8.05 1.93 2.18
CA ILE A 49 7.08 2.80 2.83
C ILE A 49 7.80 3.67 3.85
N LYS A 50 7.42 4.94 3.93
CA LYS A 50 8.03 5.84 4.91
C LYS A 50 7.27 5.78 6.23
N GLY A 51 7.98 6.06 7.32
CA GLY A 51 7.38 6.13 8.65
C GLY A 51 6.22 7.09 8.72
N LYS A 52 6.30 8.22 8.01
CA LYS A 52 5.22 9.19 7.95
C LYS A 52 3.91 8.55 7.45
N VAL A 53 3.99 7.68 6.45
CA VAL A 53 2.81 7.03 5.90
C VAL A 53 2.24 6.03 6.90
N ILE A 54 3.10 5.31 7.61
CA ILE A 54 2.67 4.36 8.66
C ILE A 54 1.94 5.11 9.77
N ASP A 55 2.51 6.22 10.24
CA ASP A 55 1.87 7.02 11.28
C ASP A 55 0.52 7.54 10.84
N LYS A 56 0.44 8.09 9.64
CA LYS A 56 -0.81 8.64 9.14
C LYS A 56 -1.87 7.56 8.97
N ALA A 57 -1.47 6.40 8.47
CA ALA A 57 -2.40 5.28 8.32
C ALA A 57 -3.01 4.89 9.67
N HIS A 58 -2.19 4.79 10.69
CA HIS A 58 -2.65 4.34 12.00
C HIS A 58 -3.40 5.44 12.74
N PHE A 59 -2.79 6.62 12.88
CA PHE A 59 -3.35 7.67 13.74
C PHE A 59 -4.44 8.49 13.05
N ASP A 60 -4.32 8.75 11.74
CA ASP A 60 -5.29 9.56 11.02
C ASP A 60 -6.36 8.71 10.33
N HIS A 61 -5.99 7.55 9.80
CA HIS A 61 -6.92 6.72 9.03
C HIS A 61 -7.45 5.53 9.81
N GLY A 62 -7.01 5.33 11.04
CA GLY A 62 -7.53 4.27 11.90
C GLY A 62 -7.19 2.86 11.46
N ILE A 63 -6.14 2.69 10.66
CA ILE A 63 -5.70 1.35 10.26
C ILE A 63 -5.00 0.71 11.45
N THR A 64 -5.38 -0.53 11.77
CA THR A 64 -4.82 -1.19 12.95
C THR A 64 -3.35 -1.53 12.75
N ARG A 65 -2.64 -1.63 13.87
CA ARG A 65 -1.24 -2.04 13.84
C ARG A 65 -1.09 -3.41 13.18
N GLY A 66 -2.01 -4.34 13.49
CA GLY A 66 -1.94 -5.69 12.91
C GLY A 66 -1.97 -5.68 11.38
N VAL A 67 -2.81 -4.83 10.78
CA VAL A 67 -2.85 -4.69 9.33
C VAL A 67 -1.53 -4.15 8.81
N LEU A 68 -1.00 -3.11 9.45
CA LEU A 68 0.27 -2.51 9.01
C LEU A 68 1.43 -3.51 9.14
N GLU A 69 1.42 -4.34 10.18
CA GLU A 69 2.46 -5.36 10.34
C GLU A 69 2.43 -6.42 9.25
N ARG A 70 1.25 -6.65 8.65
CA ARG A 70 1.07 -7.65 7.60
C ARG A 70 1.01 -7.04 6.21
N LEU A 71 1.46 -5.81 6.06
CA LEU A 71 1.28 -5.07 4.81
C LEU A 71 1.92 -5.77 3.61
N VAL A 72 3.07 -6.41 3.80
CA VAL A 72 3.71 -7.16 2.72
C VAL A 72 2.77 -8.26 2.20
N GLU A 73 2.20 -9.04 3.10
CA GLU A 73 1.29 -10.11 2.72
C GLU A 73 0.02 -9.57 2.06
N ILE A 74 -0.49 -8.47 2.62
CA ILE A 74 -1.73 -7.87 2.12
C ILE A 74 -1.55 -7.35 0.69
N ILE A 75 -0.43 -6.70 0.43
CA ILE A 75 -0.15 -6.17 -0.92
C ILE A 75 0.11 -7.30 -1.92
N THR A 76 0.73 -8.39 -1.46
CA THR A 76 1.07 -9.49 -2.38
C THR A 76 -0.13 -10.41 -2.68
N THR A 77 -1.25 -10.21 -2.00
CA THR A 77 -2.49 -10.93 -2.30
C THR A 77 -3.61 -9.93 -2.55
N PRO A 78 -3.51 -9.13 -3.61
CA PRO A 78 -4.46 -8.05 -3.84
C PRO A 78 -5.77 -8.54 -4.44
N LYS A 79 -6.82 -7.75 -4.27
CA LYS A 79 -8.08 -7.98 -4.92
C LYS A 79 -8.09 -7.39 -6.33
N ALA A 80 -7.54 -6.19 -6.48
CA ALA A 80 -7.55 -5.49 -7.77
C ALA A 80 -6.49 -4.40 -7.77
N LEU A 81 -6.13 -3.96 -8.98
CA LEU A 81 -5.20 -2.86 -9.17
C LEU A 81 -5.81 -1.90 -10.19
N TYR A 82 -5.88 -0.63 -9.83
CA TYR A 82 -6.41 0.42 -10.68
C TYR A 82 -5.36 1.50 -10.91
N LYS A 83 -5.33 2.03 -12.12
CA LYS A 83 -4.50 3.20 -12.41
C LYS A 83 -5.14 4.42 -11.72
N SER A 84 -4.29 5.29 -11.16
CA SER A 84 -4.82 6.51 -10.56
C SER A 84 -5.40 7.42 -11.64
N ALA A 85 -6.57 7.99 -11.37
CA ALA A 85 -7.22 8.92 -12.30
C ALA A 85 -6.54 10.28 -12.31
N THR A 86 -5.80 10.62 -11.26
CA THR A 86 -5.31 11.99 -11.07
C THR A 86 -3.81 12.11 -10.96
N VAL A 87 -3.09 11.04 -10.59
CA VAL A 87 -1.64 11.09 -10.38
C VAL A 87 -0.97 10.11 -11.31
N GLN A 88 -0.07 10.59 -12.16
CA GLN A 88 0.65 9.73 -13.09
C GLN A 88 1.59 8.80 -12.36
N GLU A 89 1.86 7.65 -12.96
CA GLU A 89 2.78 6.63 -12.42
C GLU A 89 2.35 6.15 -11.05
N THR A 90 1.06 6.23 -10.76
CA THR A 90 0.49 5.79 -9.50
C THR A 90 -0.63 4.79 -9.78
N ALA A 91 -0.65 3.72 -9.03
CA ALA A 91 -1.73 2.75 -9.09
C ALA A 91 -2.24 2.49 -7.67
N VAL A 92 -3.49 2.09 -7.56
CA VAL A 92 -4.14 1.84 -6.29
C VAL A 92 -4.40 0.36 -6.16
N VAL A 93 -3.81 -0.26 -5.16
CA VAL A 93 -4.08 -1.66 -4.81
C VAL A 93 -5.32 -1.68 -3.93
N ILE A 94 -6.33 -2.45 -4.34
CA ILE A 94 -7.47 -2.73 -3.48
C ILE A 94 -7.20 -4.08 -2.83
N THR A 95 -7.22 -4.11 -1.50
CA THR A 95 -6.89 -5.31 -0.75
C THR A 95 -8.14 -6.05 -0.33
N PHE A 96 -7.96 -7.27 0.20
CA PHE A 96 -9.06 -8.01 0.81
C PHE A 96 -9.29 -7.63 2.26
N GLU A 97 -8.41 -6.81 2.85
CA GLU A 97 -8.59 -6.36 4.23
C GLU A 97 -9.66 -5.29 4.30
N MET A 98 -10.43 -5.31 5.38
CA MET A 98 -11.56 -4.40 5.53
C MET A 98 -11.43 -3.61 6.82
N LYS A 99 -11.94 -2.39 6.81
CA LYS A 99 -12.10 -1.58 8.00
C LYS A 99 -13.52 -1.02 7.98
N ALA A 100 -14.32 -1.39 8.99
CA ALA A 100 -15.70 -0.92 9.12
C ALA A 100 -16.52 -1.14 7.85
N GLY A 101 -16.31 -2.28 7.18
CA GLY A 101 -17.06 -2.63 5.98
C GLY A 101 -16.50 -2.06 4.69
N SER A 102 -15.42 -1.31 4.73
CA SER A 102 -14.81 -0.73 3.54
C SER A 102 -13.43 -1.34 3.29
N PRO A 103 -13.10 -1.66 2.03
CA PRO A 103 -11.78 -2.23 1.75
C PRO A 103 -10.66 -1.24 2.02
N ILE A 104 -9.51 -1.77 2.39
CA ILE A 104 -8.31 -0.98 2.60
C ILE A 104 -7.59 -0.83 1.26
N LEU A 105 -7.28 0.41 0.91
CA LEU A 105 -6.63 0.77 -0.34
C LEU A 105 -5.18 1.15 -0.07
N VAL A 106 -4.30 0.80 -1.02
CA VAL A 106 -2.87 1.11 -0.93
C VAL A 106 -2.42 1.73 -2.24
N PRO A 107 -2.42 3.06 -2.35
CA PRO A 107 -1.81 3.71 -3.53
C PRO A 107 -0.30 3.56 -3.51
N ILE A 108 0.28 3.27 -4.69
CA ILE A 108 1.73 3.08 -4.83
C ILE A 108 2.22 3.97 -5.97
N HIS A 109 3.24 4.78 -5.68
CA HIS A 109 3.93 5.61 -6.68
C HIS A 109 5.12 4.86 -7.24
N GLY A 110 5.29 4.86 -8.56
CA GLY A 110 6.46 4.25 -9.18
C GLY A 110 7.63 5.20 -9.25
N SER A 111 8.84 4.67 -9.13
CA SER A 111 10.10 5.39 -9.37
C SER A 111 10.23 6.68 -8.56
N LYS A 112 10.14 6.58 -7.25
CA LYS A 112 10.31 7.74 -6.36
C LYS A 112 11.69 7.72 -5.73
N PRO A 113 12.37 8.87 -5.67
CA PRO A 113 13.68 8.93 -5.01
C PRO A 113 13.53 8.88 -3.50
N VAL A 114 14.37 8.07 -2.89
CA VAL A 114 14.53 8.02 -1.44
C VAL A 114 16.02 8.08 -1.19
N GLY A 115 16.52 9.24 -0.77
CA GLY A 115 17.95 9.46 -0.72
C GLY A 115 18.52 9.38 -2.14
N ARG A 116 19.47 8.48 -2.35
CA ARG A 116 20.11 8.28 -3.66
C ARG A 116 19.55 7.08 -4.41
N THR A 117 18.49 6.49 -3.91
CA THR A 117 17.92 5.26 -4.46
C THR A 117 16.53 5.53 -5.00
N LEU A 118 16.18 4.87 -6.08
CA LEU A 118 14.80 4.88 -6.56
C LEU A 118 14.06 3.68 -5.99
N VAL A 119 12.81 3.89 -5.62
CA VAL A 119 11.96 2.83 -5.10
C VAL A 119 10.54 3.01 -5.64
N ASN A 120 9.75 1.95 -5.58
CA ASN A 120 8.30 2.07 -5.69
C ASN A 120 7.80 2.33 -4.27
N LEU A 121 7.03 3.37 -4.09
CA LEU A 121 6.75 3.89 -2.76
C LEU A 121 5.26 3.82 -2.43
N VAL A 122 4.93 3.16 -1.32
CA VAL A 122 3.56 3.19 -0.80
C VAL A 122 3.23 4.61 -0.37
N ALA A 123 2.21 5.19 -1.00
CA ALA A 123 1.87 6.60 -0.78
C ALA A 123 0.90 6.79 0.38
N SER A 124 0.07 5.78 0.64
CA SER A 124 -0.94 5.87 1.70
C SER A 124 -1.51 4.49 1.98
N VAL A 125 -2.18 4.35 3.11
CA VAL A 125 -2.96 3.15 3.46
C VAL A 125 -4.22 3.66 4.14
N TYR A 126 -5.39 3.44 3.53
CA TYR A 126 -6.64 3.96 4.08
C TYR A 126 -7.81 3.11 3.61
N ALA A 127 -8.93 3.19 4.32
CA ALA A 127 -10.16 2.49 3.93
C ALA A 127 -11.09 3.45 3.24
N LYS A 128 -11.78 2.96 2.21
CA LYS A 128 -12.73 3.77 1.46
C LYS A 128 -13.83 2.88 0.91
N ASP A 129 -15.07 3.35 1.00
CA ASP A 129 -16.18 2.65 0.35
C ASP A 129 -15.97 2.73 -1.15
N VAL A 130 -15.65 1.58 -1.76
CA VAL A 130 -15.30 1.54 -3.17
C VAL A 130 -16.41 0.96 -4.05
N ALA A 131 -17.59 0.64 -3.48
CA ALA A 131 -18.64 0.05 -4.30
C ALA A 131 -18.95 0.90 -5.52
N ASN A 132 -19.14 2.21 -5.32
CA ASN A 132 -19.39 3.12 -6.42
C ASN A 132 -18.11 3.53 -7.12
N VAL A 133 -17.01 3.60 -6.38
CA VAL A 133 -15.71 4.03 -6.93
C VAL A 133 -15.20 3.02 -7.93
N GLU A 134 -15.26 1.72 -7.61
CA GLU A 134 -14.80 0.70 -8.54
C GLU A 134 -15.61 0.69 -9.82
N THR A 135 -16.94 0.84 -9.72
CA THR A 135 -17.79 0.90 -10.89
C THR A 135 -17.38 2.05 -11.79
N ARG A 136 -17.14 3.22 -11.20
CA ARG A 136 -16.72 4.40 -11.96
C ARG A 136 -15.33 4.19 -12.59
N TRP A 137 -14.39 3.64 -11.82
CA TRP A 137 -13.03 3.44 -12.33
C TRP A 137 -13.00 2.42 -13.47
N LYS A 138 -13.80 1.36 -13.38
CA LYS A 138 -13.91 0.40 -14.48
C LYS A 138 -14.48 1.05 -15.73
N ARG A 139 -15.52 1.87 -15.56
CA ARG A 139 -16.12 2.57 -16.67
C ARG A 139 -15.16 3.56 -17.32
N GLU A 140 -14.25 4.14 -16.51
CA GLU A 140 -13.24 5.07 -17.01
C GLU A 140 -12.02 4.35 -17.59
N GLY A 141 -12.01 3.03 -17.59
CA GLY A 141 -10.90 2.28 -18.16
C GLY A 141 -9.65 2.21 -17.29
N LEU A 142 -9.79 2.39 -16.00
CA LEU A 142 -8.65 2.45 -15.09
C LEU A 142 -8.23 1.10 -14.50
N LEU A 143 -9.03 0.07 -14.72
CA LEU A 143 -8.70 -1.27 -14.19
C LEU A 143 -7.46 -1.81 -14.88
N LEU A 144 -6.42 -2.12 -14.12
CA LEU A 144 -5.20 -2.72 -14.65
C LEU A 144 -5.15 -4.23 -14.42
N TRP A 145 -5.69 -4.67 -13.29
CA TRP A 145 -5.63 -6.08 -12.93
C TRP A 145 -6.68 -6.36 -11.88
N GLU A 146 -7.28 -7.54 -11.96
CA GLU A 146 -8.29 -7.95 -10.99
C GLU A 146 -8.12 -9.43 -10.74
N GLU A 147 -8.25 -9.85 -9.49
CA GLU A 147 -8.14 -11.26 -9.17
C GLU A 147 -9.27 -12.01 -9.87
N GLN A 148 -8.91 -13.11 -10.52
CA GLN A 148 -9.89 -13.95 -11.17
C GLN A 148 -10.56 -14.79 -10.11
N GLN A 149 -11.86 -14.61 -9.95
CA GLN A 149 -12.62 -15.46 -9.05
C GLN A 149 -12.61 -16.88 -9.58
N ALA A 150 -12.41 -17.83 -8.69
CA ALA A 150 -12.56 -19.21 -9.08
C ALA A 150 -13.97 -19.39 -9.62
N GLN A 151 -14.08 -20.02 -10.76
CA GLN A 151 -15.40 -20.22 -11.34
C GLN A 151 -16.18 -21.20 -10.49
N LYS A 152 -17.35 -20.81 -10.17
CA LYS A 152 -18.22 -21.63 -9.32
C LYS A 152 -19.18 -22.41 -10.17
#